data_e331d67f442c6e7d0b918dfff183d1ac
#
_entry.id   e331d67f442c6e7d0b918dfff183d1ac
#
_cell.length_a   1.000
_cell.length_b   1.000
_cell.length_c   1.000
_cell.angle_alpha   90.00
_cell.angle_beta   90.00
_cell.angle_gamma   90.00
#
_symmetry.space_group_name_H-M   'P 1'
#
loop_
_entity.id
_entity.type
_entity.pdbx_description
1 polymer ?
#
loop_
_entity_poly.entity_id
_entity_poly.type
_entity_poly.pdbx_seq_one_letter_code
_entity_poly.pdbx_strand_id
1 'polypeptide(L)' 'MPEISNQTLVIAIQAVATDIRTLREALAGGEAEPEEYQLLEDWMEAAADLERAYEVAARTVINLPPYDELVGS' A
#
# COMPACT_ATOMS: atom_id res chain seq x y z
N MET A 1 2.61 -14.04 -15.00
CA MET A 1 2.41 -12.89 -14.12
C MET A 1 2.78 -11.62 -14.85
N PRO A 2 1.90 -10.63 -14.86
CA PRO A 2 2.28 -9.34 -15.43
C PRO A 2 3.40 -8.72 -14.58
N GLU A 3 4.34 -8.11 -15.26
CA GLU A 3 5.43 -7.42 -14.60
C GLU A 3 5.19 -5.92 -14.69
N ILE A 4 5.46 -5.22 -13.61
CA ILE A 4 5.39 -3.77 -13.58
C ILE A 4 6.76 -3.21 -13.26
N SER A 5 7.03 -1.99 -13.71
CA SER A 5 8.30 -1.34 -13.41
C SER A 5 8.40 -1.02 -11.92
N ASN A 6 9.63 -0.85 -11.43
CA ASN A 6 9.85 -0.45 -10.04
C ASN A 6 9.22 0.92 -9.75
N GLN A 7 9.23 1.80 -10.72
CA GLN A 7 8.60 3.11 -10.57
C GLN A 7 7.09 2.99 -10.37
N THR A 8 6.43 2.15 -11.18
CA THR A 8 5.00 1.91 -11.03
C THR A 8 4.69 1.27 -9.68
N LEU A 9 5.54 0.33 -9.25
CA LEU A 9 5.37 -0.32 -7.95
C LEU A 9 5.44 0.70 -6.82
N VAL A 10 6.42 1.61 -6.85
CA VAL A 10 6.54 2.66 -5.84
C VAL A 10 5.31 3.55 -5.81
N ILE A 11 4.82 3.96 -6.97
CA ILE A 11 3.63 4.79 -7.05
C ILE A 11 2.41 4.07 -6.50
N ALA A 12 2.24 2.79 -6.83
CA ALA A 12 1.12 2.00 -6.33
C ALA A 12 1.15 1.87 -4.81
N ILE A 13 2.34 1.62 -4.24
CA ILE A 13 2.51 1.52 -2.80
C ILE A 13 2.09 2.82 -2.12
N GLN A 14 2.55 3.94 -2.63
CA GLN A 14 2.22 5.24 -2.03
C GLN A 14 0.75 5.58 -2.15
N ALA A 15 0.13 5.28 -3.29
CA ALA A 15 -1.29 5.53 -3.51
C ALA A 15 -2.15 4.70 -2.56
N VAL A 16 -1.85 3.41 -2.43
CA VAL A 16 -2.60 2.52 -1.54
C VAL A 16 -2.41 2.95 -0.09
N ALA A 17 -1.19 3.31 0.32
CA ALA A 17 -0.92 3.76 1.69
C ALA A 17 -1.72 5.02 2.02
N THR A 18 -1.80 5.97 1.09
CA THR A 18 -2.57 7.20 1.28
C THR A 18 -4.05 6.89 1.42
N ASP A 19 -4.58 6.03 0.56
CA ASP A 19 -6.00 5.66 0.59
C ASP A 19 -6.36 4.92 1.87
N ILE A 20 -5.48 4.06 2.36
CA ILE A 20 -5.70 3.36 3.63
C ILE A 20 -5.79 4.37 4.77
N ARG A 21 -4.89 5.34 4.81
CA ARG A 21 -4.93 6.40 5.84
C ARG A 21 -6.24 7.17 5.80
N THR A 22 -6.65 7.59 4.61
CA THR A 22 -7.88 8.33 4.42
C THR A 22 -9.09 7.53 4.88
N LEU A 23 -9.13 6.25 4.53
CA LEU A 23 -10.24 5.38 4.90
C LEU A 23 -10.28 5.15 6.42
N ARG A 24 -9.11 4.95 7.05
CA ARG A 24 -9.05 4.81 8.51
C ARG A 24 -9.56 6.06 9.23
N GLU A 25 -9.23 7.23 8.72
CA GLU A 25 -9.74 8.48 9.27
C GLU A 25 -11.25 8.57 9.16
N ALA A 26 -11.81 8.16 8.02
CA ALA A 26 -13.26 8.14 7.83
C ALA A 26 -13.92 7.16 8.79
N LEU A 27 -13.34 5.98 8.98
CA LEU A 27 -13.86 4.98 9.91
C LEU A 27 -13.81 5.45 11.35
N ALA A 28 -12.79 6.20 11.71
CA ALA A 28 -12.64 6.74 13.06
C ALA A 28 -13.73 7.74 13.42
N GLY A 29 -14.35 8.36 12.41
CA GLY A 29 -15.45 9.28 12.61
C GLY A 29 -16.76 8.62 13.06
N GLY A 30 -16.85 7.30 13.02
CA GLY A 30 -18.02 6.57 13.51
C GLY A 30 -19.21 6.52 12.57
N GLU A 31 -19.06 7.02 11.37
CA GLU A 31 -20.15 7.06 10.37
C GLU A 31 -19.96 6.08 9.23
N ALA A 32 -19.00 5.16 9.37
CA ALA A 32 -18.66 4.24 8.31
C ALA A 32 -19.69 3.13 8.17
N GLU A 33 -19.94 2.74 6.93
CA GLU A 33 -20.83 1.62 6.62
C GLU A 33 -20.02 0.32 6.56
N PRO A 34 -20.68 -0.85 6.71
CA PRO A 34 -19.97 -2.14 6.68
C PRO A 34 -19.12 -2.36 5.44
N GLU A 35 -19.57 -1.86 4.27
CA GLU A 35 -18.79 -2.00 3.04
C GLU A 35 -17.44 -1.30 3.12
N GLU A 36 -17.34 -0.23 3.90
CA GLU A 36 -16.09 0.49 4.04
C GLU A 36 -15.06 -0.30 4.83
N TYR A 37 -15.50 -1.11 5.81
CA TYR A 37 -14.60 -1.99 6.53
C TYR A 37 -14.07 -3.10 5.63
N GLN A 38 -14.92 -3.65 4.78
CA GLN A 38 -14.49 -4.65 3.82
C GLN A 38 -13.49 -4.07 2.83
N LEU A 39 -13.74 -2.87 2.36
CA LEU A 39 -12.83 -2.18 1.45
C LEU A 39 -11.48 -1.97 2.11
N LEU A 40 -11.44 -1.59 3.37
CA LEU A 40 -10.20 -1.43 4.11
C LEU A 40 -9.42 -2.75 4.19
N GLU A 41 -10.10 -3.85 4.47
CA GLU A 41 -9.45 -5.17 4.49
C GLU A 41 -8.83 -5.51 3.15
N ASP A 42 -9.56 -5.27 2.06
CA ASP A 42 -9.07 -5.54 0.72
C ASP A 42 -7.84 -4.71 0.39
N TRP A 43 -7.86 -3.44 0.79
CA TRP A 43 -6.72 -2.55 0.56
C TRP A 43 -5.51 -2.93 1.41
N MET A 44 -5.74 -3.40 2.64
CA MET A 44 -4.64 -3.86 3.49
C MET A 44 -4.00 -5.13 2.95
N GLU A 45 -4.78 -6.04 2.37
CA GLU A 45 -4.25 -7.20 1.69
C GLU A 45 -3.42 -6.81 0.47
N ALA A 46 -3.91 -5.85 -0.31
CA ALA A 46 -3.18 -5.33 -1.46
C ALA A 46 -1.87 -4.68 -1.02
N ALA A 47 -1.89 -3.93 0.08
CA ALA A 47 -0.69 -3.30 0.61
C ALA A 47 0.35 -4.33 1.02
N ALA A 48 -0.08 -5.42 1.66
CA ALA A 48 0.83 -6.50 2.06
C ALA A 48 1.46 -7.18 0.84
N ASP A 49 0.67 -7.36 -0.20
CA ASP A 49 1.15 -7.93 -1.46
C ASP A 49 2.18 -7.04 -2.12
N LEU A 50 1.90 -5.73 -2.15
CA LEU A 50 2.82 -4.75 -2.72
C LEU A 50 4.13 -4.68 -1.91
N GLU A 51 4.04 -4.79 -0.60
CA GLU A 51 5.22 -4.80 0.25
C GLU A 51 6.11 -6.00 -0.07
N ARG A 52 5.52 -7.19 -0.22
CA ARG A 52 6.28 -8.38 -0.59
C ARG A 52 6.94 -8.22 -1.96
N ALA A 53 6.22 -7.67 -2.92
CA ALA A 53 6.77 -7.42 -4.25
C ALA A 53 7.93 -6.42 -4.19
N TYR A 54 7.78 -5.39 -3.36
CA TYR A 54 8.83 -4.39 -3.20
C TYR A 54 10.09 -5.00 -2.56
N GLU A 55 9.93 -5.84 -1.56
CA GLU A 55 11.06 -6.49 -0.91
C GLU A 55 11.81 -7.40 -1.88
N VAL A 56 11.09 -8.10 -2.76
CA VAL A 56 11.72 -8.90 -3.80
C VAL A 56 12.51 -8.02 -4.77
N ALA A 57 11.93 -6.91 -5.20
CA ALA A 57 12.60 -5.96 -6.09
C ALA A 57 13.85 -5.38 -5.43
N ALA A 58 13.77 -5.07 -4.14
CA ALA A 58 14.87 -4.47 -3.39
C ALA A 58 16.08 -5.40 -3.27
N ARG A 59 15.87 -6.71 -3.40
CA ARG A 59 16.99 -7.68 -3.38
C ARG A 59 17.90 -7.56 -4.59
N THR A 60 17.36 -7.07 -5.70
CA THR A 60 18.12 -6.96 -6.96
C THR A 60 18.46 -5.52 -7.33
N VAL A 61 17.85 -4.54 -6.69
CA VAL A 61 18.07 -3.13 -6.95
C VAL A 61 18.60 -2.46 -5.69
N ILE A 62 19.85 -2.04 -5.71
CA ILE A 62 20.56 -1.57 -4.51
C ILE A 62 20.05 -0.22 -4.01
N ASN A 63 19.51 0.61 -4.91
CA ASN A 63 19.20 2.00 -4.60
C ASN A 63 17.75 2.27 -4.25
N LEU A 64 16.95 1.23 -3.99
CA LEU A 64 15.57 1.45 -3.59
C LEU A 64 15.50 1.86 -2.12
N PRO A 65 14.70 2.88 -1.77
CA PRO A 65 14.55 3.26 -0.37
C PRO A 65 13.78 2.19 0.42
N PRO A 66 13.91 2.17 1.75
CA PRO A 66 13.13 1.25 2.57
C PRO A 66 11.63 1.45 2.40
N TYR A 67 10.87 0.38 2.52
CA TYR A 67 9.42 0.43 2.38
C TYR A 67 8.80 1.47 3.31
N ASP A 68 9.30 1.57 4.53
CA ASP A 68 8.78 2.52 5.52
C ASP A 68 8.87 3.97 5.06
N GLU A 69 9.91 4.32 4.30
CA GLU A 69 10.02 5.66 3.75
C GLU A 69 8.96 5.94 2.69
N LEU A 70 8.61 4.92 1.91
CA LEU A 70 7.60 5.08 0.85
C LEU A 70 6.22 5.34 1.42
N VAL A 71 5.88 4.73 2.53
CA VAL A 71 4.54 4.86 3.12
C VAL A 71 4.46 5.96 4.16
N GLY A 72 5.56 6.64 4.44
CA GLY A 72 5.56 7.83 5.29
C GLY A 72 5.46 7.56 6.78
N SER A 73 5.89 6.41 7.21
CA SER A 73 5.86 6.07 8.63
C SER A 73 7.23 6.11 9.27
#